data_3b66bed3776c00d94cc7b58a9316d304
#
_entry.id   3b66bed3776c00d94cc7b58a9316d304
#
_cell.length_a   1.000
_cell.length_b   1.000
_cell.length_c   1.000
_cell.angle_alpha   90.00
_cell.angle_beta   90.00
_cell.angle_gamma   90.00
#
_symmetry.space_group_name_H-M   'P 1'
#
loop_
_entity.id
_entity.type
_entity.pdbx_description
1 polymer ?
#
loop_
_entity_poly.entity_id
_entity_poly.type
_entity_poly.pdbx_seq_one_letter_code
_entity_poly.pdbx_strand_id
1 'polypeptide(L)'
;MLAEAAQAVLEAHQHGLLTVLWIYPRGAAVKDEKDPHLIAGATGVAACLGSDFVKVNAPKKEGTASAVLPQEATLAAGRTKVVCAGGSERRMKRNPSRNFTQ
;
A
#
# COMPACT_ATOMS: atom_id res chain seq x y z
N MET A 1 8.58 15.97 5.87
CA MET A 1 8.46 14.51 5.65
C MET A 1 8.26 14.15 4.18
N LEU A 2 7.26 14.68 3.50
CA LEU A 2 7.05 14.35 2.09
C LEU A 2 8.16 14.85 1.17
N ALA A 3 8.71 16.03 1.45
CA ALA A 3 9.82 16.55 0.67
C ALA A 3 11.06 15.66 0.77
N GLU A 4 11.32 15.13 1.95
CA GLU A 4 12.43 14.20 2.17
C GLU A 4 12.23 12.89 1.42
N ALA A 5 10.99 12.38 1.43
CA ALA A 5 10.66 11.17 0.69
C ALA A 5 10.82 11.38 -0.82
N ALA A 6 10.37 12.51 -1.35
CA ALA A 6 10.53 12.84 -2.76
C ALA A 6 11.99 12.90 -3.16
N GLN A 7 12.82 13.51 -2.31
CA GLN A 7 14.26 13.60 -2.57
C GLN A 7 14.93 12.23 -2.53
N ALA A 8 14.54 11.38 -1.59
CA ALA A 8 15.06 10.01 -1.51
C ALA A 8 14.69 9.19 -2.75
N VAL A 9 13.47 9.33 -3.26
CA VAL A 9 13.04 8.66 -4.48
C VAL A 9 13.88 9.13 -5.67
N LEU A 10 14.06 10.45 -5.80
CA LEU A 10 14.85 11.01 -6.87
C LEU A 10 16.30 10.49 -6.83
N GLU A 11 16.91 10.50 -5.66
CA GLU A 11 18.27 10.03 -5.47
C GLU A 11 18.40 8.54 -5.80
N ALA A 12 17.47 7.72 -5.35
CA ALA A 12 17.45 6.29 -5.64
C ALA A 12 17.37 6.06 -7.16
N HIS A 13 16.51 6.79 -7.85
CA HIS A 13 16.36 6.65 -9.30
C HIS A 13 17.63 7.09 -10.05
N GLN A 14 18.33 8.08 -9.55
CA GLN A 14 19.60 8.50 -10.13
C GLN A 14 20.65 7.39 -10.08
N HIS A 15 20.52 6.49 -9.11
CA HIS A 15 21.42 5.35 -8.96
C HIS A 15 20.86 4.05 -9.58
N GLY A 16 19.75 4.14 -10.29
CA GLY A 16 19.12 2.97 -10.92
C GLY A 16 18.42 2.04 -9.95
N LEU A 17 18.06 2.54 -8.77
CA LEU A 17 17.39 1.76 -7.74
C LEU A 17 15.88 1.91 -7.82
N LEU A 18 15.15 0.85 -7.49
CA LEU A 18 13.71 0.91 -7.29
C LEU A 18 13.41 1.40 -5.87
N THR A 19 12.26 2.02 -5.71
CA THR A 19 11.82 2.53 -4.42
C THR A 19 10.52 1.90 -3.99
N VAL A 20 10.41 1.64 -2.69
CA VAL A 20 9.17 1.22 -2.03
C VAL A 20 8.89 2.19 -0.91
N LEU A 21 7.81 2.93 -1.01
CA LEU A 21 7.36 3.79 0.08
C LEU A 21 6.34 3.05 0.92
N TRP A 22 6.54 3.09 2.21
CA TRP A 22 5.59 2.53 3.18
C TRP A 22 4.79 3.70 3.73
N ILE A 23 3.51 3.77 3.37
CA ILE A 23 2.65 4.87 3.79
C ILE A 23 1.48 4.29 4.57
N TYR A 24 1.38 4.71 5.82
CA TYR A 24 0.32 4.29 6.72
C TYR A 24 -0.35 5.52 7.30
N PRO A 25 -1.56 5.89 6.82
CA PRO A 25 -2.28 7.03 7.39
C PRO A 25 -2.54 6.79 8.87
N ARG A 26 -2.09 7.71 9.69
CA ARG A 26 -2.22 7.63 11.15
C ARG A 26 -2.38 9.03 11.70
N GLY A 27 -2.81 9.11 12.95
CA GLY A 27 -2.93 10.36 13.67
C GLY A 27 -4.30 10.54 14.31
N ALA A 28 -4.42 11.59 15.10
CA ALA A 28 -5.64 11.86 15.88
C ALA A 28 -6.86 12.12 14.98
N ALA A 29 -6.64 12.66 13.78
CA ALA A 29 -7.70 12.93 12.83
C ALA A 29 -8.14 11.70 12.02
N VAL A 30 -7.37 10.60 12.07
CA VAL A 30 -7.66 9.38 11.33
C VAL A 30 -8.51 8.47 12.21
N LYS A 31 -9.78 8.29 11.85
CA LYS A 31 -10.69 7.42 12.59
C LYS A 31 -10.52 5.96 12.24
N ASP A 32 -10.25 5.68 10.98
CA ASP A 32 -10.06 4.33 10.48
C ASP A 32 -8.88 4.29 9.53
N GLU A 33 -7.78 3.72 9.97
CA GLU A 33 -6.54 3.61 9.20
C GLU A 33 -6.68 2.74 7.96
N LYS A 34 -7.72 1.91 7.91
CA LYS A 34 -7.95 0.98 6.81
C LYS A 34 -9.09 1.40 5.89
N ASP A 35 -9.58 2.62 6.04
CA ASP A 35 -10.60 3.16 5.17
C ASP A 35 -10.09 3.16 3.71
N PRO A 36 -10.82 2.56 2.77
CA PRO A 36 -10.35 2.46 1.39
C PRO A 36 -10.05 3.81 0.73
N HIS A 37 -10.84 4.82 1.02
CA HIS A 37 -10.63 6.15 0.46
C HIS A 37 -9.34 6.79 0.98
N LEU A 38 -9.07 6.61 2.26
CA LEU A 38 -7.86 7.12 2.88
C LEU A 38 -6.62 6.42 2.34
N ILE A 39 -6.71 5.12 2.15
CA ILE A 39 -5.61 4.33 1.56
C ILE A 39 -5.39 4.71 0.09
N ALA A 40 -6.45 4.96 -0.65
CA ALA A 40 -6.33 5.48 -2.01
C ALA A 40 -5.59 6.81 -2.03
N GLY A 41 -5.87 7.70 -1.09
CA GLY A 41 -5.13 8.95 -0.94
C GLY A 41 -3.64 8.72 -0.71
N ALA A 42 -3.31 7.75 0.14
CA ALA A 42 -1.91 7.41 0.41
C ALA A 42 -1.19 6.90 -0.84
N THR A 43 -1.84 6.04 -1.62
CA THR A 43 -1.24 5.54 -2.86
C THR A 43 -1.08 6.63 -3.90
N GLY A 44 -2.02 7.57 -3.96
CA GLY A 44 -1.91 8.73 -4.82
C GLY A 44 -0.73 9.61 -4.46
N VAL A 45 -0.47 9.82 -3.17
CA VAL A 45 0.70 10.55 -2.70
C VAL A 45 1.98 9.86 -3.15
N ALA A 46 2.07 8.54 -3.01
CA ALA A 46 3.25 7.80 -3.45
C ALA A 46 3.48 7.95 -4.95
N ALA A 47 2.42 7.94 -5.75
CA ALA A 47 2.51 8.16 -7.19
C ALA A 47 3.04 9.56 -7.51
N CYS A 48 2.57 10.57 -6.80
CA CYS A 48 3.04 11.94 -6.97
C CYS A 48 4.51 12.10 -6.59
N LEU A 49 4.99 11.32 -5.62
CA LEU A 49 6.39 11.33 -5.23
C LEU A 49 7.29 10.54 -6.20
N GLY A 50 6.70 9.83 -7.13
CA GLY A 50 7.44 9.08 -8.14
C GLY A 50 7.93 7.70 -7.71
N SER A 51 7.41 7.16 -6.62
CA SER A 51 7.82 5.84 -6.13
C SER A 51 7.39 4.72 -7.10
N ASP A 52 8.20 3.69 -7.19
CA ASP A 52 7.89 2.52 -8.03
C ASP A 52 6.84 1.63 -7.38
N PHE A 53 6.92 1.49 -6.07
CA PHE A 53 5.98 0.70 -5.29
C PHE A 53 5.52 1.51 -4.08
N VAL A 54 4.34 1.22 -3.61
CA VAL A 54 3.84 1.73 -2.33
C VAL A 54 3.27 0.58 -1.53
N LYS A 55 3.68 0.50 -0.28
CA LYS A 55 3.15 -0.49 0.66
C LYS A 55 2.18 0.20 1.60
N VAL A 56 0.95 -0.28 1.61
CA VAL A 56 -0.14 0.27 2.43
C VAL A 56 -0.84 -0.86 3.17
N ASN A 57 -1.65 -0.50 4.16
CA ASN A 57 -2.52 -1.47 4.80
C ASN A 57 -3.58 -1.95 3.80
N ALA A 58 -3.96 -3.21 3.89
CA ALA A 58 -5.07 -3.73 3.11
C ALA A 58 -6.35 -2.97 3.50
N PRO A 59 -7.07 -2.37 2.54
CA PRO A 59 -8.30 -1.65 2.88
C PRO A 59 -9.34 -2.58 3.44
N LYS A 60 -10.09 -2.09 4.43
CA LYS A 60 -11.22 -2.82 5.02
C LYS A 60 -12.41 -1.91 5.12
N LYS A 61 -13.54 -2.38 4.67
CA LYS A 61 -14.81 -1.72 4.85
C LYS A 61 -15.88 -2.77 5.12
N GLU A 62 -16.63 -2.57 6.17
CA GLU A 62 -17.70 -3.48 6.57
C GLU A 62 -18.73 -3.63 5.44
N GLY A 63 -19.12 -4.86 5.15
CA GLY A 63 -20.10 -5.16 4.11
C GLY A 63 -19.57 -5.14 2.67
N THR A 64 -18.30 -4.86 2.46
CA THR A 64 -17.70 -4.84 1.13
C THR A 64 -16.73 -6.01 0.96
N ALA A 65 -16.80 -6.68 -0.19
CA ALA A 65 -15.90 -7.78 -0.50
C ALA A 65 -14.44 -7.27 -0.55
N SER A 66 -13.55 -7.99 0.11
CA SER A 66 -12.14 -7.58 0.20
C SER A 66 -11.44 -7.50 -1.15
N ALA A 67 -11.91 -8.25 -2.15
CA ALA A 67 -11.33 -8.23 -3.49
C ALA A 67 -11.59 -6.91 -4.24
N VAL A 68 -12.65 -6.19 -3.88
CA VAL A 68 -13.03 -4.93 -4.53
C VAL A 68 -12.33 -3.73 -3.91
N LEU A 69 -12.03 -3.80 -2.62
CA LEU A 69 -11.50 -2.67 -1.87
C LEU A 69 -10.15 -2.13 -2.40
N PRO A 70 -9.22 -2.96 -2.87
CA PRO A 70 -7.94 -2.43 -3.36
C PRO A 70 -8.02 -1.71 -4.70
N GLN A 71 -9.12 -1.81 -5.42
CA GLN A 71 -9.22 -1.21 -6.76
C GLN A 71 -9.09 0.30 -6.74
N GLU A 72 -9.72 0.95 -5.77
CA GLU A 72 -9.63 2.41 -5.63
C GLU A 72 -8.19 2.85 -5.40
N ALA A 73 -7.48 2.13 -4.53
CA ALA A 73 -6.09 2.42 -4.25
C ALA A 73 -5.21 2.22 -5.49
N THR A 74 -5.45 1.16 -6.23
CA THR A 74 -4.70 0.86 -7.45
C THR A 74 -4.91 1.93 -8.52
N LEU A 75 -6.14 2.38 -8.69
CA LEU A 75 -6.46 3.44 -9.63
C LEU A 75 -5.80 4.76 -9.23
N ALA A 76 -5.84 5.10 -7.94
CA ALA A 76 -5.23 6.32 -7.43
C ALA A 76 -3.70 6.30 -7.56
N ALA A 77 -3.10 5.13 -7.53
CA ALA A 77 -1.66 4.98 -7.61
C ALA A 77 -1.08 5.20 -9.01
N GLY A 78 -1.92 5.24 -10.04
CA GLY A 78 -1.44 5.41 -11.41
C GLY A 78 -0.46 4.29 -11.81
N ARG A 79 0.77 4.64 -12.11
CA ARG A 79 1.81 3.66 -12.49
C ARG A 79 2.50 3.01 -11.30
N THR A 80 2.38 3.60 -10.12
CA THR A 80 2.97 3.03 -8.92
C THR A 80 2.26 1.72 -8.57
N LYS A 81 3.01 0.68 -8.32
CA LYS A 81 2.46 -0.61 -7.96
C LYS A 81 2.13 -0.65 -6.49
N VAL A 82 0.94 -1.13 -6.17
CA VAL A 82 0.45 -1.17 -4.79
C VAL A 82 0.69 -2.54 -4.19
N VAL A 83 1.33 -2.55 -3.02
CA VAL A 83 1.53 -3.75 -2.22
C VAL A 83 0.74 -3.58 -0.93
N CYS A 84 -0.15 -4.50 -0.64
CA CYS A 84 -0.91 -4.47 0.60
C CYS A 84 -0.19 -5.27 1.66
N ALA A 85 0.02 -4.63 2.82
CA ALA A 85 0.54 -5.34 3.98
C ALA A 85 -0.50 -6.35 4.45
N GLY A 86 -0.05 -7.52 4.88
CA GLY A 86 -0.93 -8.62 5.28
C GLY A 86 -1.77 -8.35 6.51
N GLY A 87 -1.59 -7.23 7.16
CA GLY A 87 -2.34 -6.87 8.36
C GLY A 87 -2.03 -7.78 9.54
N SER A 88 -2.83 -7.62 10.60
CA SER A 88 -2.75 -8.51 11.74
C SER A 88 -3.01 -9.93 11.28
N GLU A 89 -2.10 -10.78 11.58
CA GLU A 89 -2.17 -12.22 11.48
C GLU A 89 -3.49 -12.80 10.97
N ARG A 90 -3.67 -12.79 9.69
CA ARG A 90 -4.45 -13.83 9.12
C ARG A 90 -3.53 -15.02 8.99
N ARG A 91 -3.54 -15.84 10.00
CA ARG A 91 -3.06 -17.18 9.80
C ARG A 91 -3.88 -17.77 8.67
N MET A 92 -3.34 -17.75 7.50
CA MET A 92 -3.89 -18.56 6.45
C MET A 92 -3.95 -19.97 6.99
N LYS A 93 -5.18 -20.48 7.17
CA LYS A 93 -5.34 -21.90 7.36
C LYS A 93 -4.61 -22.55 6.22
N ARG A 94 -3.50 -23.19 6.53
CA ARG A 94 -2.81 -23.98 5.55
C ARG A 94 -3.78 -25.00 5.00
N ASN A 95 -4.09 -24.83 3.75
CA ASN A 95 -4.78 -25.88 3.04
C ASN A 95 -3.75 -27.01 2.88
N PRO A 96 -3.99 -28.20 3.46
CA PRO A 96 -3.03 -29.30 3.35
C PRO A 96 -2.75 -29.73 1.93
N SER A 97 -3.69 -29.47 1.00
CA SER A 97 -3.49 -29.78 -0.41
C SER A 97 -2.56 -28.76 -1.10
N ARG A 98 -2.25 -27.67 -0.44
CA ARG A 98 -1.27 -26.69 -0.89
C ARG A 98 -0.01 -26.82 -0.05
N ASN A 99 0.66 -27.86 -0.25
CA ASN A 99 1.94 -28.04 0.42
C ASN A 99 2.99 -27.22 -0.32
N PHE A 100 3.42 -26.13 0.31
CA PHE A 100 4.43 -25.25 -0.26
C PHE A 100 5.83 -25.65 0.19
N THR A 101 6.07 -26.88 0.27
CA THR A 101 7.44 -27.35 0.49
C THR A 101 8.27 -27.23 -0.77
N GLN A 102 7.66 -26.74 -1.75
CA GLN A 102 8.37 -26.39 -2.97
C GLN A 102 9.31 -25.24 -2.73
#